data_4af4eacf3982cbc7b0b67720c9db7727
#
_entry.id   4af4eacf3982cbc7b0b67720c9db7727
#
_cell.length_a   1.000
_cell.length_b   1.000
_cell.length_c   1.000
_cell.angle_alpha   90.00
_cell.angle_beta   90.00
_cell.angle_gamma   90.00
#
_symmetry.space_group_name_H-M   'P 1'
#
loop_
_entity.id
_entity.type
_entity.pdbx_description
1 polymer ?
#
loop_
_entity_poly.entity_id
_entity_poly.type
_entity_poly.pdbx_seq_one_letter_code
_entity_poly.pdbx_strand_id
1 'polypeptide(L)'
;PSSELFVNGKSQGRIVKNPGTRLDRYRLRWNNVKYEPGELKVVAYNYDGSVMGEQTVRTAGEPARIVLEADRSSIAAKGEDLAFVKVSVVDKDGTPCPTATNKMKFEVTGAAKFRAACNGDATSLVAFNSTEMPLFSGELVVVVEGTKQGKATLSVSADALPKETLSINIK
;
A
#
# COMPACT_ATOMS: atom_id res chain seq x y z
N PRO A 1 -4.25 9.03 -28.63
CA PRO A 1 -4.42 7.87 -27.76
C PRO A 1 -5.84 7.82 -27.19
N SER A 2 -6.28 6.63 -26.83
CA SER A 2 -7.61 6.37 -26.28
C SER A 2 -7.49 5.32 -25.18
N SER A 3 -8.53 5.19 -24.35
CA SER A 3 -8.60 4.10 -23.40
C SER A 3 -10.03 3.55 -23.31
N GLU A 4 -10.12 2.29 -22.95
CA GLU A 4 -11.38 1.59 -22.73
C GLU A 4 -11.43 1.06 -21.31
N LEU A 5 -12.56 1.27 -20.64
CA LEU A 5 -12.80 0.82 -19.28
C LEU A 5 -13.68 -0.42 -19.29
N PHE A 6 -13.34 -1.38 -18.45
CA PHE A 6 -14.11 -2.61 -18.26
C PHE A 6 -14.47 -2.78 -16.78
N VAL A 7 -15.70 -3.15 -16.52
CA VAL A 7 -16.19 -3.60 -15.21
C VAL A 7 -16.56 -5.07 -15.36
N ASN A 8 -15.89 -5.96 -14.64
CA ASN A 8 -16.09 -7.39 -14.70
C ASN A 8 -16.08 -7.94 -16.16
N GLY A 9 -15.13 -7.46 -16.98
CA GLY A 9 -14.99 -7.83 -18.38
C GLY A 9 -15.96 -7.13 -19.34
N LYS A 10 -16.96 -6.38 -18.84
CA LYS A 10 -17.92 -5.65 -19.67
C LYS A 10 -17.41 -4.24 -19.96
N SER A 11 -17.28 -3.91 -21.25
CA SER A 11 -16.86 -2.58 -21.70
C SER A 11 -17.86 -1.49 -21.23
N GLN A 12 -17.31 -0.40 -20.72
CA GLN A 12 -18.00 0.83 -20.38
C GLN A 12 -17.81 1.93 -21.44
N GLY A 13 -17.26 1.52 -22.58
CA GLY A 13 -16.97 2.38 -23.72
C GLY A 13 -15.51 2.83 -23.80
N ARG A 14 -15.12 3.15 -25.02
CA ARG A 14 -13.79 3.68 -25.35
C ARG A 14 -13.84 5.18 -25.51
N ILE A 15 -12.95 5.89 -24.83
CA ILE A 15 -12.85 7.35 -24.85
C ILE A 15 -11.52 7.75 -25.50
N VAL A 16 -11.62 8.68 -26.47
CA VAL A 16 -10.45 9.29 -27.10
C VAL A 16 -10.04 10.53 -26.31
N LYS A 17 -8.75 10.71 -26.09
CA LYS A 17 -8.20 11.89 -25.42
C LYS A 17 -8.53 13.16 -26.20
N ASN A 18 -9.11 14.14 -25.53
CA ASN A 18 -9.42 15.45 -26.12
C ASN A 18 -8.50 16.55 -25.56
N PRO A 19 -7.43 16.95 -26.27
CA PRO A 19 -6.53 18.01 -25.83
C PRO A 19 -7.16 19.42 -25.89
N GLY A 20 -8.26 19.58 -26.62
CA GLY A 20 -8.95 20.86 -26.79
C GLY A 20 -9.75 21.32 -25.57
N THR A 21 -10.08 20.42 -24.65
CA THR A 21 -10.81 20.79 -23.43
C THR A 21 -9.87 20.89 -22.23
N ARG A 22 -10.12 21.87 -21.36
CA ARG A 22 -9.28 22.14 -20.20
C ARG A 22 -9.25 20.96 -19.21
N LEU A 23 -10.37 20.26 -19.04
CA LEU A 23 -10.48 19.13 -18.10
C LEU A 23 -9.98 17.81 -18.70
N ASP A 24 -10.30 17.54 -19.97
CA ASP A 24 -10.00 16.24 -20.59
C ASP A 24 -8.62 16.17 -21.25
N ARG A 25 -7.89 17.30 -21.27
CA ARG A 25 -6.50 17.39 -21.76
C ARG A 25 -5.55 16.40 -21.07
N TYR A 26 -5.77 16.18 -19.76
CA TYR A 26 -4.87 15.39 -18.90
C TYR A 26 -5.50 14.13 -18.34
N ARG A 27 -6.81 13.86 -18.64
CA ARG A 27 -7.53 12.72 -18.07
C ARG A 27 -8.57 12.16 -19.04
N LEU A 28 -8.99 10.94 -18.79
CA LEU A 28 -10.17 10.32 -19.39
C LEU A 28 -11.17 10.04 -18.27
N ARG A 29 -12.46 10.21 -18.53
CA ARG A 29 -13.50 10.12 -17.49
C ARG A 29 -14.70 9.32 -17.97
N TRP A 30 -15.10 8.34 -17.21
CA TRP A 30 -16.34 7.60 -17.36
C TRP A 30 -17.28 8.02 -16.23
N ASN A 31 -18.24 8.92 -16.49
CA ASN A 31 -19.04 9.57 -15.44
C ASN A 31 -20.22 8.73 -14.92
N ASN A 32 -20.61 7.68 -15.64
CA ASN A 32 -21.83 6.92 -15.36
C ASN A 32 -21.55 5.44 -15.05
N VAL A 33 -20.38 5.13 -14.53
CA VAL A 33 -20.02 3.77 -14.14
C VAL A 33 -20.58 3.47 -12.76
N LYS A 34 -21.39 2.41 -12.65
CA LYS A 34 -21.86 1.91 -11.37
C LYS A 34 -20.79 0.99 -10.76
N TYR A 35 -20.59 1.10 -9.46
CA TYR A 35 -19.73 0.17 -8.74
C TYR A 35 -20.37 -1.23 -8.73
N GLU A 36 -19.58 -2.21 -9.11
CA GLU A 36 -19.86 -3.63 -8.96
C GLU A 36 -18.63 -4.30 -8.35
N PRO A 37 -18.78 -5.14 -7.30
CA PRO A 37 -17.66 -5.90 -6.78
C PRO A 37 -17.01 -6.77 -7.87
N GLY A 38 -15.69 -6.87 -7.85
CA GLY A 38 -14.94 -7.63 -8.84
C GLY A 38 -13.77 -6.86 -9.42
N GLU A 39 -13.66 -6.84 -10.74
CA GLU A 39 -12.54 -6.27 -11.47
C GLU A 39 -12.92 -4.98 -12.20
N LEU A 40 -12.12 -3.94 -12.00
CA LEU A 40 -12.10 -2.73 -12.82
C LEU A 40 -10.78 -2.73 -13.60
N LYS A 41 -10.88 -2.77 -14.95
CA LYS A 41 -9.71 -2.79 -15.83
C LYS A 41 -9.78 -1.64 -16.82
N VAL A 42 -8.67 -0.94 -17.02
CA VAL A 42 -8.51 0.04 -18.10
C VAL A 42 -7.42 -0.45 -19.07
N VAL A 43 -7.70 -0.35 -20.36
CA VAL A 43 -6.74 -0.62 -21.42
C VAL A 43 -6.49 0.66 -22.20
N ALA A 44 -5.23 1.05 -22.32
CA ALA A 44 -4.79 2.22 -23.09
C ALA A 44 -4.29 1.79 -24.48
N TYR A 45 -4.59 2.60 -25.49
CA TYR A 45 -4.26 2.32 -26.87
C TYR A 45 -3.50 3.46 -27.52
N ASN A 46 -2.55 3.13 -28.36
CA ASN A 46 -1.85 4.02 -29.27
C ASN A 46 -2.78 4.54 -30.38
N TYR A 47 -2.29 5.46 -31.22
CA TYR A 47 -3.03 5.99 -32.36
C TYR A 47 -3.29 4.93 -33.45
N ASP A 48 -2.41 3.96 -33.58
CA ASP A 48 -2.54 2.82 -34.50
C ASP A 48 -3.47 1.68 -34.00
N GLY A 49 -3.99 1.84 -32.77
CA GLY A 49 -4.87 0.86 -32.14
C GLY A 49 -4.15 -0.23 -31.34
N SER A 50 -2.82 -0.28 -31.36
CA SER A 50 -2.06 -1.22 -30.52
C SER A 50 -2.22 -0.90 -29.04
N VAL A 51 -2.13 -1.91 -28.18
CA VAL A 51 -2.19 -1.75 -26.73
C VAL A 51 -0.92 -1.04 -26.24
N MET A 52 -1.08 0.09 -25.56
CA MET A 52 -0.03 0.83 -24.90
C MET A 52 0.27 0.28 -23.51
N GLY A 53 -0.77 -0.15 -22.80
CA GLY A 53 -0.69 -0.71 -21.46
C GLY A 53 -2.07 -0.94 -20.87
N GLU A 54 -2.09 -1.62 -19.73
CA GLU A 54 -3.31 -1.88 -18.99
C GLU A 54 -3.07 -1.77 -17.48
N GLN A 55 -4.14 -1.44 -16.75
CA GLN A 55 -4.15 -1.42 -15.30
C GLN A 55 -5.43 -2.07 -14.80
N THR A 56 -5.29 -2.87 -13.75
CA THR A 56 -6.41 -3.57 -13.12
C THR A 56 -6.45 -3.28 -11.63
N VAL A 57 -7.65 -3.01 -11.13
CA VAL A 57 -7.95 -2.91 -9.70
C VAL A 57 -9.02 -3.92 -9.36
N ARG A 58 -8.88 -4.61 -8.24
CA ARG A 58 -9.87 -5.59 -7.77
C ARG A 58 -10.46 -5.18 -6.44
N THR A 59 -11.74 -5.50 -6.25
CA THR A 59 -12.38 -5.40 -4.95
C THR A 59 -11.70 -6.37 -4.00
N ALA A 60 -11.22 -5.87 -2.87
CA ALA A 60 -10.61 -6.70 -1.84
C ALA A 60 -11.67 -7.50 -1.07
N GLY A 61 -11.30 -8.70 -0.66
CA GLY A 61 -12.01 -9.48 0.34
C GLY A 61 -11.67 -9.02 1.77
N GLU A 62 -11.98 -9.88 2.75
CA GLU A 62 -11.64 -9.65 4.15
C GLU A 62 -10.11 -9.71 4.36
N PRO A 63 -9.57 -8.89 5.28
CA PRO A 63 -8.18 -8.95 5.69
C PRO A 63 -7.75 -10.37 6.09
N ALA A 64 -6.68 -10.89 5.48
CA ALA A 64 -6.21 -12.26 5.70
C ALA A 64 -4.76 -12.33 6.20
N ARG A 65 -3.90 -11.41 5.82
CA ARG A 65 -2.50 -11.40 6.25
C ARG A 65 -1.88 -10.00 6.22
N ILE A 66 -0.87 -9.83 7.07
CA ILE A 66 -0.02 -8.64 7.12
C ILE A 66 1.09 -8.79 6.07
N VAL A 67 1.46 -7.68 5.42
CA VAL A 67 2.60 -7.58 4.49
C VAL A 67 3.53 -6.50 5.00
N LEU A 68 4.83 -6.79 5.04
CA LEU A 68 5.90 -5.89 5.49
C LEU A 68 6.85 -5.61 4.32
N GLU A 69 7.03 -4.34 3.98
CA GLU A 69 7.92 -3.88 2.91
C GLU A 69 8.87 -2.80 3.45
N ALA A 70 10.15 -3.13 3.58
CA ALA A 70 11.16 -2.14 3.98
C ALA A 70 11.68 -1.37 2.77
N ASP A 71 11.91 -0.07 2.93
CA ASP A 71 12.58 0.78 1.93
C ASP A 71 14.03 0.34 1.69
N ARG A 72 14.65 -0.28 2.70
CA ARG A 72 16.00 -0.82 2.66
C ARG A 72 16.18 -2.02 3.59
N SER A 73 17.03 -2.95 3.20
CA SER A 73 17.32 -4.18 3.96
C SER A 73 18.48 -4.02 4.96
N SER A 74 19.16 -2.86 4.95
CA SER A 74 20.33 -2.59 5.80
C SER A 74 20.44 -1.12 6.13
N ILE A 75 20.76 -0.81 7.41
CA ILE A 75 21.00 0.53 7.95
C ILE A 75 22.24 0.54 8.85
N ALA A 76 22.80 1.73 9.11
CA ALA A 76 23.93 1.89 10.03
C ALA A 76 23.52 1.70 11.49
N ALA A 77 24.47 1.20 12.31
CA ALA A 77 24.26 0.94 13.74
C ALA A 77 24.07 2.17 14.60
N LYS A 78 24.51 3.34 14.12
CA LYS A 78 24.48 4.60 14.85
C LYS A 78 24.21 5.75 13.89
N GLY A 79 23.62 6.82 14.41
CA GLY A 79 23.38 8.03 13.65
C GLY A 79 21.94 8.21 13.23
N GLU A 80 21.76 8.90 12.11
CA GLU A 80 20.46 9.30 11.58
C GLU A 80 19.91 8.33 10.52
N ASP A 81 20.54 7.15 10.37
CA ASP A 81 20.09 6.16 9.39
C ASP A 81 18.94 5.33 9.94
N LEU A 82 17.83 5.34 9.22
CA LEU A 82 16.56 4.72 9.61
C LEU A 82 16.07 3.78 8.51
N ALA A 83 15.38 2.72 8.86
CA ALA A 83 14.58 1.94 7.93
C ALA A 83 13.09 2.26 8.11
N PHE A 84 12.42 2.50 7.00
CA PHE A 84 10.97 2.73 6.95
C PHE A 84 10.31 1.45 6.42
N VAL A 85 9.47 0.86 7.25
CA VAL A 85 8.77 -0.38 6.90
C VAL A 85 7.30 -0.07 6.72
N LYS A 86 6.81 -0.18 5.47
CA LYS A 86 5.39 -0.14 5.17
C LYS A 86 4.75 -1.42 5.70
N VAL A 87 3.71 -1.26 6.48
CA VAL A 87 2.84 -2.33 6.99
C VAL A 87 1.51 -2.19 6.28
N SER A 88 1.09 -3.22 5.58
CA SER A 88 -0.21 -3.25 4.91
C SER A 88 -0.93 -4.56 5.17
N VAL A 89 -2.22 -4.59 4.85
CA VAL A 89 -3.04 -5.78 4.95
C VAL A 89 -3.61 -6.13 3.59
N VAL A 90 -3.56 -7.41 3.27
CA VAL A 90 -4.11 -7.97 2.03
C VAL A 90 -5.10 -9.08 2.36
N ASP A 91 -6.01 -9.34 1.42
CA ASP A 91 -6.93 -10.47 1.49
C ASP A 91 -6.25 -11.81 1.17
N LYS A 92 -7.02 -12.89 1.12
CA LYS A 92 -6.53 -14.25 0.80
C LYS A 92 -5.88 -14.35 -0.58
N ASP A 93 -6.28 -13.51 -1.51
CA ASP A 93 -5.80 -13.49 -2.91
C ASP A 93 -4.63 -12.50 -3.10
N GLY A 94 -4.23 -11.80 -2.04
CA GLY A 94 -3.16 -10.81 -2.06
C GLY A 94 -3.59 -9.42 -2.50
N THR A 95 -4.90 -9.17 -2.61
CA THR A 95 -5.42 -7.84 -2.94
C THR A 95 -5.32 -6.93 -1.71
N PRO A 96 -4.74 -5.72 -1.83
CA PRO A 96 -4.71 -4.75 -0.74
C PRO A 96 -6.12 -4.41 -0.22
N CYS A 97 -6.29 -4.32 1.10
CA CYS A 97 -7.55 -4.03 1.76
C CYS A 97 -7.61 -2.55 2.17
N PRO A 98 -8.07 -1.62 1.31
CA PRO A 98 -7.98 -0.17 1.54
C PRO A 98 -8.94 0.33 2.63
N THR A 99 -9.83 -0.50 3.10
CA THR A 99 -10.78 -0.18 4.19
C THR A 99 -10.36 -0.79 5.53
N ALA A 100 -9.24 -1.52 5.59
CA ALA A 100 -8.78 -2.15 6.81
C ALA A 100 -8.30 -1.10 7.83
N THR A 101 -8.76 -1.25 9.07
CA THR A 101 -8.43 -0.40 10.23
C THR A 101 -7.89 -1.20 11.41
N ASN A 102 -7.41 -2.42 11.17
CA ASN A 102 -6.88 -3.31 12.20
C ASN A 102 -5.83 -2.58 13.05
N LYS A 103 -5.91 -2.74 14.37
CA LYS A 103 -4.93 -2.21 15.30
C LYS A 103 -3.69 -3.09 15.28
N MET A 104 -2.59 -2.54 14.80
CA MET A 104 -1.28 -3.20 14.73
C MET A 104 -0.49 -3.01 16.00
N LYS A 105 0.26 -4.03 16.41
CA LYS A 105 1.22 -4.03 17.51
C LYS A 105 2.60 -4.30 16.95
N PHE A 106 3.60 -3.53 17.40
CA PHE A 106 4.97 -3.56 16.90
C PHE A 106 5.94 -3.98 17.99
N GLU A 107 6.86 -4.88 17.64
CA GLU A 107 7.97 -5.28 18.47
C GLU A 107 9.25 -5.31 17.63
N VAL A 108 10.30 -4.65 18.08
CA VAL A 108 11.62 -4.70 17.45
C VAL A 108 12.60 -5.33 18.42
N THR A 109 13.30 -6.38 17.98
CA THR A 109 14.28 -7.11 18.77
C THR A 109 15.64 -7.16 18.07
N GLY A 110 16.71 -7.52 18.82
CA GLY A 110 18.05 -7.67 18.28
C GLY A 110 18.86 -6.38 18.27
N ALA A 111 19.41 -6.02 17.11
CA ALA A 111 20.38 -4.93 16.94
C ALA A 111 19.75 -3.55 16.65
N ALA A 112 18.43 -3.41 16.78
CA ALA A 112 17.69 -2.17 16.55
C ALA A 112 16.61 -1.95 17.61
N LYS A 113 15.97 -0.78 17.56
CA LYS A 113 14.82 -0.42 18.38
C LYS A 113 13.69 0.16 17.52
N PHE A 114 12.47 0.06 18.01
CA PHE A 114 11.33 0.80 17.49
C PHE A 114 11.56 2.30 17.72
N ARG A 115 11.36 3.10 16.68
CA ARG A 115 11.53 4.55 16.75
C ARG A 115 10.19 5.29 16.75
N ALA A 116 9.33 4.94 15.80
CA ALA A 116 8.03 5.56 15.61
C ALA A 116 7.13 4.72 14.70
N ALA A 117 5.85 5.04 14.69
CA ALA A 117 4.89 4.62 13.66
C ALA A 117 4.02 5.80 13.23
N CYS A 118 3.54 5.78 11.98
CA CYS A 118 2.63 6.78 11.44
C CYS A 118 1.69 6.12 10.43
N ASN A 119 0.39 6.36 10.54
CA ASN A 119 -0.61 5.82 9.62
C ASN A 119 -1.11 6.82 8.57
N GLY A 120 -0.64 8.09 8.62
CA GLY A 120 -1.06 9.14 7.68
C GLY A 120 -2.44 9.75 7.94
N ASP A 121 -3.15 9.32 8.99
CA ASP A 121 -4.41 9.93 9.41
C ASP A 121 -4.15 11.25 10.14
N ALA A 122 -4.47 12.37 9.48
CA ALA A 122 -4.28 13.72 10.04
C ALA A 122 -5.17 13.99 11.27
N THR A 123 -6.17 13.16 11.54
CA THR A 123 -7.07 13.27 12.68
C THR A 123 -6.69 12.36 13.86
N SER A 124 -5.72 11.48 13.67
CA SER A 124 -5.27 10.54 14.70
C SER A 124 -4.57 11.27 15.85
N LEU A 125 -4.96 10.94 17.08
CA LEU A 125 -4.32 11.40 18.31
C LEU A 125 -3.32 10.38 18.90
N VAL A 126 -3.09 9.25 18.19
CA VAL A 126 -2.13 8.24 18.62
C VAL A 126 -0.72 8.81 18.50
N ALA A 127 0.03 8.78 19.59
CA ALA A 127 1.42 9.27 19.59
C ALA A 127 2.31 8.41 18.66
N PHE A 128 3.21 9.05 17.91
CA PHE A 128 4.10 8.35 16.96
C PHE A 128 5.06 7.35 17.64
N ASN A 129 5.35 7.51 18.91
CA ASN A 129 6.15 6.56 19.69
C ASN A 129 5.32 5.43 20.34
N SER A 130 4.02 5.34 20.05
CA SER A 130 3.20 4.22 20.48
C SER A 130 3.60 2.95 19.72
N THR A 131 3.74 1.85 20.45
CA THR A 131 3.98 0.51 19.87
C THR A 131 2.70 -0.15 19.35
N GLU A 132 1.59 0.58 19.37
CA GLU A 132 0.31 0.16 18.80
C GLU A 132 -0.31 1.31 18.01
N MET A 133 -0.80 1.02 16.80
CA MET A 133 -1.44 2.02 15.94
C MET A 133 -2.45 1.34 14.99
N PRO A 134 -3.66 1.90 14.79
CA PRO A 134 -4.58 1.41 13.76
C PRO A 134 -4.05 1.72 12.37
N LEU A 135 -4.36 0.86 11.41
CA LEU A 135 -4.19 1.17 9.99
C LEU A 135 -5.12 2.31 9.58
N PHE A 136 -4.67 3.11 8.63
CA PHE A 136 -5.48 4.08 7.89
C PHE A 136 -5.39 3.76 6.41
N SER A 137 -6.53 3.59 5.76
CA SER A 137 -6.61 3.12 4.37
C SER A 137 -5.84 1.81 4.10
N GLY A 138 -5.82 0.92 5.11
CA GLY A 138 -5.16 -0.39 5.03
C GLY A 138 -3.65 -0.38 5.22
N GLU A 139 -3.03 0.76 5.55
CA GLU A 139 -1.59 0.92 5.62
C GLU A 139 -1.12 1.76 6.83
N LEU A 140 0.13 1.60 7.20
CA LEU A 140 0.91 2.48 8.07
C LEU A 140 2.41 2.27 7.82
N VAL A 141 3.25 3.13 8.39
CA VAL A 141 4.71 3.00 8.35
C VAL A 141 5.25 2.83 9.76
N VAL A 142 6.17 1.89 9.94
CA VAL A 142 6.99 1.71 11.14
C VAL A 142 8.42 2.16 10.85
N VAL A 143 9.00 2.93 11.75
CA VAL A 143 10.38 3.41 11.68
C VAL A 143 11.25 2.63 12.64
N VAL A 144 12.33 2.04 12.13
CA VAL A 144 13.31 1.24 12.88
C VAL A 144 14.65 1.96 12.89
N GLU A 145 15.27 2.05 14.06
CA GLU A 145 16.58 2.69 14.29
C GLU A 145 17.60 1.65 14.75
N GLY A 146 18.78 1.60 14.08
CA GLY A 146 19.87 0.72 14.45
C GLY A 146 20.54 1.17 15.77
N THR A 147 20.89 0.21 16.63
CA THR A 147 21.54 0.48 17.93
C THR A 147 22.95 -0.08 18.04
N LYS A 148 23.21 -1.21 17.39
CA LYS A 148 24.50 -1.90 17.32
C LYS A 148 24.57 -2.75 16.06
N GLN A 149 25.76 -3.16 15.66
CA GLN A 149 25.94 -4.07 14.55
C GLN A 149 25.29 -5.45 14.81
N GLY A 150 24.62 -6.01 13.81
CA GLY A 150 23.97 -7.33 13.90
C GLY A 150 22.65 -7.39 13.12
N LYS A 151 21.85 -8.38 13.45
CA LYS A 151 20.49 -8.51 12.88
C LYS A 151 19.44 -7.95 13.83
N ALA A 152 18.45 -7.29 13.27
CA ALA A 152 17.25 -6.88 13.95
C ALA A 152 16.02 -7.56 13.31
N THR A 153 14.98 -7.75 14.10
CA THR A 153 13.70 -8.29 13.63
C THR A 153 12.57 -7.36 14.07
N LEU A 154 11.83 -6.85 13.10
CA LEU A 154 10.53 -6.23 13.33
C LEU A 154 9.47 -7.32 13.29
N SER A 155 8.65 -7.40 14.33
CA SER A 155 7.47 -8.25 14.40
C SER A 155 6.22 -7.36 14.42
N VAL A 156 5.24 -7.70 13.59
CA VAL A 156 3.95 -7.01 13.55
C VAL A 156 2.84 -8.02 13.74
N SER A 157 1.89 -7.70 14.62
CA SER A 157 0.73 -8.53 14.91
C SER A 157 -0.54 -7.70 15.00
N ALA A 158 -1.68 -8.32 14.78
CA ALA A 158 -3.00 -7.78 15.00
C ALA A 158 -3.94 -8.91 15.43
N ASP A 159 -5.07 -8.55 16.05
CA ASP A 159 -6.09 -9.53 16.36
C ASP A 159 -6.65 -10.14 15.06
N ALA A 160 -6.88 -11.46 15.07
CA ALA A 160 -7.40 -12.25 13.95
C ALA A 160 -6.52 -12.30 12.67
N LEU A 161 -5.27 -11.79 12.71
CA LEU A 161 -4.32 -11.91 11.61
C LEU A 161 -3.05 -12.66 12.05
N PRO A 162 -2.45 -13.49 11.18
CA PRO A 162 -1.16 -14.10 11.45
C PRO A 162 -0.10 -13.03 11.71
N LYS A 163 0.76 -13.26 12.72
CA LYS A 163 1.94 -12.44 12.99
C LYS A 163 2.91 -12.51 11.79
N GLU A 164 3.42 -11.35 11.37
CA GLU A 164 4.44 -11.24 10.32
C GLU A 164 5.73 -10.68 10.87
N THR A 165 6.87 -11.06 10.28
CA THR A 165 8.20 -10.64 10.71
C THR A 165 9.07 -10.23 9.54
N LEU A 166 9.92 -9.20 9.76
CA LEU A 166 10.90 -8.72 8.80
C LEU A 166 12.27 -8.58 9.46
N SER A 167 13.31 -9.09 8.80
CA SER A 167 14.70 -8.94 9.25
C SER A 167 15.39 -7.76 8.57
N ILE A 168 16.13 -6.95 9.34
CA ILE A 168 16.93 -5.81 8.89
C ILE A 168 18.37 -6.02 9.36
N ASN A 169 19.36 -5.83 8.49
CA ASN A 169 20.77 -5.91 8.84
C ASN A 169 21.26 -4.55 9.34
N ILE A 170 21.93 -4.53 10.48
CA ILE A 170 22.54 -3.34 11.07
C ILE A 170 24.06 -3.44 10.91
N LYS A 171 24.64 -2.49 10.17
CA LYS A 171 26.09 -2.44 9.82
C LYS A 171 26.88 -1.57 10.77
#